data_ca08cda19d153459add6894b253f78ec
#
_entry.id   ca08cda19d153459add6894b253f78ec
#
_cell.length_a   1.000
_cell.length_b   1.000
_cell.length_c   1.000
_cell.angle_alpha   90.00
_cell.angle_beta   90.00
_cell.angle_gamma   90.00
#
_symmetry.space_group_name_H-M   'P 1'
#
loop_
_entity.id
_entity.type
_entity.pdbx_description
1 polymer ?
#
loop_
_entity_poly.entity_id
_entity_poly.type
_entity_poly.pdbx_seq_one_letter_code
_entity_poly.pdbx_strand_id
1 'polypeptide(L)'
;MMDPLLIDGPADARCHLILAHGAGQGADSSFMSAVAHGLAAAGLRVVRFSFPYMVVSEVEGRRRPPDREPILIETWLRVIAEQRAAHGARQRLLIGGKSMGGRIASLIADEAGVDGLVCLGYPFHPPGRPERTRVAHLSGLHTPTLICQGERDPFGSREEVADYALSPSIEIVWIPDGEHGFKPRRGSGSTLEQNLITATEAVLSFAARLE
;
A
#
# COMPACT_ATOMS: atom_id res chain seq x y z
N MET A 1 -4.28 -5.55 22.36
CA MET A 1 -5.06 -4.32 22.18
C MET A 1 -4.65 -3.75 20.84
N MET A 2 -5.58 -3.43 19.94
CA MET A 2 -5.22 -2.75 18.69
C MET A 2 -4.99 -1.28 18.98
N ASP A 3 -4.00 -0.70 18.27
CA ASP A 3 -3.84 0.74 18.19
C ASP A 3 -5.08 1.36 17.53
N PRO A 4 -5.54 2.55 17.94
CA PRO A 4 -6.66 3.19 17.30
C PRO A 4 -6.38 3.40 15.81
N LEU A 5 -7.41 3.16 14.99
CA LEU A 5 -7.32 3.43 13.56
C LEU A 5 -7.15 4.93 13.31
N LEU A 6 -6.26 5.29 12.42
CA LEU A 6 -6.14 6.66 11.93
C LEU A 6 -7.07 6.80 10.72
N ILE A 7 -8.00 7.75 10.78
CA ILE A 7 -9.05 7.90 9.77
C ILE A 7 -9.04 9.31 9.24
N ASP A 8 -8.92 9.42 7.91
CA ASP A 8 -8.94 10.67 7.16
C ASP A 8 -10.08 10.63 6.13
N GLY A 9 -10.66 11.78 5.83
CA GLY A 9 -11.71 11.94 4.82
C GLY A 9 -13.14 11.74 5.34
N PRO A 10 -14.14 11.93 4.46
CA PRO A 10 -15.55 11.95 4.84
C PRO A 10 -16.07 10.56 5.24
N ALA A 11 -16.98 10.53 6.22
CA ALA A 11 -17.57 9.28 6.72
C ALA A 11 -18.49 8.60 5.70
N ASP A 12 -19.09 9.38 4.83
CA ASP A 12 -20.02 8.96 3.77
C ASP A 12 -19.37 8.76 2.39
N ALA A 13 -18.03 8.70 2.35
CA ALA A 13 -17.29 8.42 1.12
C ALA A 13 -17.78 7.14 0.46
N ARG A 14 -17.91 7.16 -0.88
CA ARG A 14 -18.30 5.97 -1.66
C ARG A 14 -17.20 4.94 -1.75
N CYS A 15 -15.95 5.37 -1.62
CA CYS A 15 -14.76 4.52 -1.70
C CYS A 15 -13.94 4.65 -0.42
N HIS A 16 -13.66 3.52 0.19
CA HIS A 16 -12.82 3.38 1.38
C HIS A 16 -11.52 2.69 1.00
N LEU A 17 -10.41 3.22 1.43
CA LEU A 17 -9.08 2.61 1.25
C LEU A 17 -8.46 2.34 2.61
N ILE A 18 -8.23 1.06 2.90
CA ILE A 18 -7.46 0.64 4.08
C ILE A 18 -5.99 0.55 3.70
N LEU A 19 -5.13 1.23 4.45
CA LEU A 19 -3.68 1.26 4.21
C LEU A 19 -2.89 0.72 5.40
N ALA A 20 -2.00 -0.25 5.13
CA ALA A 20 -0.99 -0.69 6.07
C ALA A 20 0.38 -0.09 5.78
N HIS A 21 1.13 0.15 6.85
CA HIS A 21 2.50 0.68 6.79
C HIS A 21 3.54 -0.35 6.32
N GLY A 22 4.73 0.13 5.98
CA GLY A 22 5.91 -0.69 5.68
C GLY A 22 6.61 -1.23 6.94
N ALA A 23 7.66 -2.04 6.74
CA ALA A 23 8.36 -2.72 7.83
C ALA A 23 9.09 -1.77 8.82
N GLY A 24 9.42 -0.56 8.40
CA GLY A 24 10.32 0.34 9.15
C GLY A 24 9.68 1.55 9.82
N GLN A 25 8.43 1.85 9.53
CA GLN A 25 7.72 3.04 10.02
C GLN A 25 6.24 2.75 10.21
N GLY A 26 5.60 3.38 11.20
CA GLY A 26 4.19 3.18 11.55
C GLY A 26 3.19 3.83 10.59
N ALA A 27 1.92 3.66 10.93
CA ALA A 27 0.80 4.17 10.14
C ALA A 27 0.72 5.71 10.13
N ASP A 28 1.34 6.38 11.08
CA ASP A 28 1.42 7.85 11.23
C ASP A 28 2.64 8.48 10.56
N SER A 29 3.51 7.67 9.93
CA SER A 29 4.71 8.18 9.26
C SER A 29 4.39 9.29 8.26
N SER A 30 5.34 10.19 8.02
CA SER A 30 5.17 11.31 7.09
C SER A 30 4.73 10.88 5.68
N PHE A 31 5.26 9.76 5.18
CA PHE A 31 4.85 9.18 3.90
C PHE A 31 3.37 8.75 3.93
N MET A 32 2.98 7.94 4.92
CA MET A 32 1.61 7.43 5.04
C MET A 32 0.62 8.57 5.25
N SER A 33 0.97 9.57 6.07
CA SER A 33 0.13 10.73 6.32
C SER A 33 -0.03 11.62 5.09
N ALA A 34 1.05 11.87 4.34
CA ALA A 34 0.97 12.68 3.11
C ALA A 34 0.04 12.04 2.06
N VAL A 35 0.16 10.72 1.84
CA VAL A 35 -0.72 9.99 0.92
C VAL A 35 -2.17 10.00 1.43
N ALA A 36 -2.39 9.69 2.71
CA ALA A 36 -3.73 9.65 3.27
C ALA A 36 -4.44 11.01 3.20
N HIS A 37 -3.76 12.09 3.56
CA HIS A 37 -4.31 13.45 3.49
C HIS A 37 -4.62 13.85 2.04
N GLY A 38 -3.74 13.53 1.08
CA GLY A 38 -3.97 13.82 -0.34
C GLY A 38 -5.23 13.11 -0.88
N LEU A 39 -5.38 11.82 -0.56
CA LEU A 39 -6.54 11.03 -0.96
C LEU A 39 -7.84 11.50 -0.26
N ALA A 40 -7.75 11.82 1.02
CA ALA A 40 -8.88 12.33 1.80
C ALA A 40 -9.37 13.69 1.33
N ALA A 41 -8.46 14.59 0.95
CA ALA A 41 -8.79 15.89 0.37
C ALA A 41 -9.57 15.77 -0.95
N ALA A 42 -9.38 14.65 -1.68
CA ALA A 42 -10.11 14.33 -2.90
C ALA A 42 -11.39 13.50 -2.64
N GLY A 43 -11.79 13.28 -1.39
CA GLY A 43 -13.05 12.67 -1.02
C GLY A 43 -13.03 11.16 -0.75
N LEU A 44 -11.87 10.51 -0.77
CA LEU A 44 -11.76 9.14 -0.29
C LEU A 44 -11.76 9.08 1.25
N ARG A 45 -12.32 8.01 1.80
CA ARG A 45 -12.10 7.66 3.20
C ARG A 45 -10.88 6.77 3.31
N VAL A 46 -9.85 7.22 4.00
CA VAL A 46 -8.60 6.47 4.19
C VAL A 46 -8.50 6.02 5.63
N VAL A 47 -8.36 4.72 5.83
CA VAL A 47 -8.20 4.08 7.15
C VAL A 47 -6.81 3.51 7.25
N ARG A 48 -6.01 3.99 8.19
CA ARG A 48 -4.64 3.50 8.43
C ARG A 48 -4.58 2.74 9.75
N PHE A 49 -3.86 1.64 9.78
CA PHE A 49 -3.65 0.84 10.99
C PHE A 49 -2.19 0.43 11.15
N SER A 50 -1.78 0.14 12.39
CA SER A 50 -0.47 -0.41 12.71
C SER A 50 -0.56 -1.92 12.97
N PHE A 51 0.43 -2.68 12.46
CA PHE A 51 0.60 -4.09 12.80
C PHE A 51 1.04 -4.25 14.26
N PRO A 52 0.74 -5.38 14.93
CA PRO A 52 1.01 -5.57 16.35
C PRO A 52 2.46 -5.30 16.76
N TYR A 53 3.45 -5.75 15.96
CA TYR A 53 4.86 -5.49 16.25
C TYR A 53 5.21 -4.00 16.27
N MET A 54 4.54 -3.19 15.43
CA MET A 54 4.78 -1.75 15.37
C MET A 54 4.20 -1.06 16.59
N VAL A 55 2.99 -1.42 17.01
CA VAL A 55 2.38 -0.91 18.26
C VAL A 55 3.30 -1.18 19.45
N VAL A 56 3.82 -2.41 19.56
CA VAL A 56 4.76 -2.75 20.63
C VAL A 56 6.07 -1.96 20.50
N SER A 57 6.57 -1.78 19.27
CA SER A 57 7.78 -1.01 18.98
C SER A 57 7.68 0.44 19.45
N GLU A 58 6.52 1.07 19.20
CA GLU A 58 6.21 2.45 19.60
C GLU A 58 6.08 2.58 21.12
N VAL A 59 5.35 1.69 21.77
CA VAL A 59 5.20 1.67 23.24
C VAL A 59 6.54 1.46 23.95
N GLU A 60 7.39 0.58 23.43
CA GLU A 60 8.69 0.29 24.03
C GLU A 60 9.80 1.29 23.63
N GLY A 61 9.55 2.14 22.64
CA GLY A 61 10.54 3.08 22.10
C GLY A 61 11.74 2.40 21.44
N ARG A 62 11.59 1.14 21.02
CA ARG A 62 12.67 0.37 20.35
C ARG A 62 12.14 -0.39 19.14
N ARG A 63 12.96 -0.46 18.08
CA ARG A 63 12.62 -1.18 16.86
C ARG A 63 12.45 -2.68 17.12
N ARG A 64 11.35 -3.21 16.61
CA ARG A 64 11.08 -4.66 16.53
C ARG A 64 11.06 -5.11 15.08
N PRO A 65 11.49 -6.35 14.81
CA PRO A 65 11.29 -6.94 13.47
C PRO A 65 9.79 -7.12 13.22
N PRO A 66 9.35 -7.11 11.95
CA PRO A 66 7.97 -7.45 11.61
C PRO A 66 7.54 -8.81 12.16
N ASP A 67 6.27 -8.90 12.50
CA ASP A 67 5.63 -10.16 12.83
C ASP A 67 5.74 -11.17 11.67
N ARG A 68 5.56 -12.45 11.98
CA ARG A 68 5.48 -13.49 10.96
C ARG A 68 4.25 -13.27 10.08
N GLU A 69 4.35 -13.67 8.81
CA GLU A 69 3.32 -13.47 7.79
C GLU A 69 1.90 -13.87 8.23
N PRO A 70 1.65 -15.01 8.92
CA PRO A 70 0.30 -15.34 9.39
C PRO A 70 -0.32 -14.28 10.32
N ILE A 71 0.48 -13.68 11.21
CA ILE A 71 0.01 -12.62 12.12
C ILE A 71 -0.34 -11.34 11.35
N LEU A 72 0.46 -11.00 10.33
CA LEU A 72 0.19 -9.85 9.47
C LEU A 72 -1.09 -10.07 8.65
N ILE A 73 -1.30 -11.26 8.11
CA ILE A 73 -2.52 -11.65 7.39
C ILE A 73 -3.75 -11.60 8.32
N GLU A 74 -3.66 -12.21 9.51
CA GLU A 74 -4.76 -12.19 10.50
C GLU A 74 -5.13 -10.75 10.87
N THR A 75 -4.15 -9.88 11.06
CA THR A 75 -4.38 -8.46 11.35
C THR A 75 -5.13 -7.79 10.21
N TRP A 76 -4.74 -8.02 8.96
CA TRP A 76 -5.43 -7.51 7.79
C TRP A 76 -6.88 -7.96 7.71
N LEU A 77 -7.13 -9.28 7.81
CA LEU A 77 -8.48 -9.85 7.73
C LEU A 77 -9.40 -9.30 8.82
N ARG A 78 -8.89 -9.11 10.03
CA ARG A 78 -9.63 -8.48 11.13
C ARG A 78 -9.99 -7.04 10.80
N VAL A 79 -9.06 -6.21 10.34
CA VAL A 79 -9.33 -4.81 10.00
C VAL A 79 -10.34 -4.72 8.86
N ILE A 80 -10.23 -5.56 7.83
CA ILE A 80 -11.22 -5.64 6.74
C ILE A 80 -12.61 -5.96 7.28
N ALA A 81 -12.73 -6.97 8.16
CA ALA A 81 -13.99 -7.36 8.75
C ALA A 81 -14.62 -6.24 9.60
N GLU A 82 -13.82 -5.56 10.41
CA GLU A 82 -14.24 -4.40 11.21
C GLU A 82 -14.76 -3.25 10.34
N GLN A 83 -14.04 -2.93 9.25
CA GLN A 83 -14.47 -1.86 8.34
C GLN A 83 -15.73 -2.22 7.57
N ARG A 84 -15.90 -3.46 7.13
CA ARG A 84 -17.14 -3.93 6.50
C ARG A 84 -18.33 -3.89 7.45
N ALA A 85 -18.15 -4.29 8.69
CA ALA A 85 -19.19 -4.24 9.72
C ALA A 85 -19.62 -2.81 10.04
N ALA A 86 -18.68 -1.86 10.04
CA ALA A 86 -18.95 -0.46 10.35
C ALA A 86 -19.67 0.29 9.23
N HIS A 87 -19.43 -0.07 7.97
CA HIS A 87 -19.86 0.76 6.82
C HIS A 87 -20.86 0.08 5.88
N GLY A 88 -21.07 -1.24 5.98
CA GLY A 88 -22.00 -2.01 5.14
C GLY A 88 -21.50 -2.29 3.72
N ALA A 89 -22.32 -3.03 2.95
CA ALA A 89 -21.94 -3.57 1.63
C ALA A 89 -22.04 -2.57 0.46
N ARG A 90 -22.43 -1.33 0.71
CA ARG A 90 -22.67 -0.34 -0.36
C ARG A 90 -21.43 0.46 -0.76
N GLN A 91 -20.39 0.40 0.04
CA GLN A 91 -19.18 1.18 -0.17
C GLN A 91 -18.10 0.27 -0.76
N ARG A 92 -17.38 0.79 -1.75
CA ARG A 92 -16.23 0.10 -2.30
C ARG A 92 -15.11 0.06 -1.29
N LEU A 93 -14.52 -1.11 -1.17
CA LEU A 93 -13.43 -1.36 -0.26
C LEU A 93 -12.16 -1.71 -1.03
N LEU A 94 -11.23 -0.79 -1.02
CA LEU A 94 -9.87 -1.02 -1.47
C LEU A 94 -8.97 -1.31 -0.27
N ILE A 95 -7.98 -2.16 -0.48
CA ILE A 95 -6.93 -2.41 0.51
C ILE A 95 -5.56 -2.11 -0.11
N GLY A 96 -4.55 -1.90 0.72
CA GLY A 96 -3.21 -1.70 0.20
C GLY A 96 -2.22 -1.23 1.23
N GLY A 97 -1.12 -0.65 0.78
CA GLY A 97 -0.14 -0.10 1.71
C GLY A 97 1.24 0.08 1.13
N LYS A 98 2.10 0.57 2.01
CA LYS A 98 3.51 0.79 1.71
C LYS A 98 4.30 -0.49 1.83
N SER A 99 5.07 -0.84 0.79
CA SER A 99 6.07 -1.91 0.87
C SER A 99 5.48 -3.24 1.41
N MET A 100 5.92 -3.69 2.57
CA MET A 100 5.41 -4.87 3.26
C MET A 100 3.88 -4.84 3.41
N GLY A 101 3.30 -3.71 3.77
CA GLY A 101 1.85 -3.57 3.94
C GLY A 101 1.09 -3.91 2.66
N GLY A 102 1.51 -3.37 1.51
CA GLY A 102 0.95 -3.69 0.20
C GLY A 102 1.20 -5.14 -0.22
N ARG A 103 2.41 -5.68 0.06
CA ARG A 103 2.70 -7.09 -0.24
C ARG A 103 1.80 -8.05 0.56
N ILE A 104 1.60 -7.81 1.84
CA ILE A 104 0.70 -8.68 2.63
C ILE A 104 -0.74 -8.54 2.14
N ALA A 105 -1.19 -7.32 1.81
CA ALA A 105 -2.52 -7.10 1.23
C ALA A 105 -2.70 -7.90 -0.08
N SER A 106 -1.68 -7.97 -0.94
CA SER A 106 -1.75 -8.70 -2.21
C SER A 106 -1.91 -10.23 -2.06
N LEU A 107 -1.50 -10.80 -0.92
CA LEU A 107 -1.66 -12.23 -0.65
C LEU A 107 -3.11 -12.62 -0.34
N ILE A 108 -3.93 -11.65 0.07
CA ILE A 108 -5.29 -11.90 0.56
C ILE A 108 -6.37 -11.18 -0.26
N ALA A 109 -6.01 -10.37 -1.23
CA ALA A 109 -6.95 -9.50 -1.95
C ALA A 109 -8.08 -10.28 -2.61
N ASP A 110 -7.76 -11.36 -3.34
CA ASP A 110 -8.76 -12.21 -3.99
C ASP A 110 -9.65 -12.93 -2.97
N GLU A 111 -9.05 -13.56 -1.95
CA GLU A 111 -9.79 -14.28 -0.91
C GLU A 111 -10.68 -13.33 -0.08
N ALA A 112 -10.18 -12.14 0.22
CA ALA A 112 -10.94 -11.13 0.94
C ALA A 112 -12.05 -10.51 0.09
N GLY A 113 -12.08 -10.71 -1.24
CA GLY A 113 -13.11 -10.20 -2.12
C GLY A 113 -13.22 -8.68 -2.06
N VAL A 114 -12.10 -7.98 -2.08
CA VAL A 114 -12.05 -6.51 -2.12
C VAL A 114 -12.17 -6.00 -3.55
N ASP A 115 -12.60 -4.75 -3.71
CA ASP A 115 -12.84 -4.17 -5.03
C ASP A 115 -11.54 -3.74 -5.75
N GLY A 116 -10.45 -3.56 -5.00
CA GLY A 116 -9.16 -3.19 -5.57
C GLY A 116 -8.01 -3.24 -4.56
N LEU A 117 -6.80 -3.31 -5.10
CA LEU A 117 -5.55 -3.33 -4.35
C LEU A 117 -4.64 -2.18 -4.76
N VAL A 118 -4.06 -1.48 -3.78
CA VAL A 118 -3.11 -0.38 -4.00
C VAL A 118 -1.78 -0.66 -3.31
N CYS A 119 -0.70 -0.79 -4.07
CA CYS A 119 0.65 -0.97 -3.54
C CYS A 119 1.51 0.27 -3.78
N LEU A 120 2.09 0.81 -2.72
CA LEU A 120 2.98 1.97 -2.76
C LEU A 120 4.43 1.50 -2.56
N GLY A 121 5.17 1.29 -3.64
CA GLY A 121 6.50 0.67 -3.62
C GLY A 121 6.42 -0.80 -3.26
N TYR A 122 6.02 -1.66 -4.21
CA TYR A 122 5.96 -3.09 -3.98
C TYR A 122 7.36 -3.70 -3.85
N PRO A 123 7.63 -4.52 -2.82
CA PRO A 123 8.95 -5.13 -2.65
C PRO A 123 9.05 -6.45 -3.44
N PHE A 124 9.27 -6.37 -4.76
CA PHE A 124 9.35 -7.52 -5.66
C PHE A 124 10.40 -8.55 -5.26
N HIS A 125 11.49 -8.10 -4.65
CA HIS A 125 12.54 -8.90 -4.06
C HIS A 125 13.21 -8.14 -2.90
N PRO A 126 14.02 -8.78 -2.03
CA PRO A 126 14.87 -8.07 -1.07
C PRO A 126 15.98 -7.30 -1.81
N PRO A 127 16.42 -6.13 -1.30
CA PRO A 127 17.51 -5.38 -1.92
C PRO A 127 18.77 -6.23 -2.08
N GLY A 128 19.38 -6.17 -3.27
CA GLY A 128 20.59 -6.93 -3.58
C GLY A 128 20.38 -8.43 -3.72
N ARG A 129 19.14 -8.91 -3.81
CA ARG A 129 18.78 -10.32 -4.02
C ARG A 129 17.67 -10.49 -5.05
N PRO A 130 17.87 -10.07 -6.30
CA PRO A 130 16.83 -10.11 -7.34
C PRO A 130 16.35 -11.54 -7.66
N GLU A 131 17.15 -12.56 -7.38
CA GLU A 131 16.77 -13.96 -7.54
C GLU A 131 15.71 -14.44 -6.52
N ARG A 132 15.50 -13.70 -5.41
CA ARG A 132 14.54 -14.05 -4.35
C ARG A 132 13.22 -13.29 -4.56
N THR A 133 12.57 -13.55 -5.68
CA THR A 133 11.33 -12.86 -6.06
C THR A 133 10.16 -13.15 -5.12
N ARG A 134 9.23 -12.21 -5.07
CA ARG A 134 7.97 -12.27 -4.32
C ARG A 134 6.77 -12.05 -5.25
N VAL A 135 6.84 -12.62 -6.45
CA VAL A 135 5.87 -12.36 -7.53
C VAL A 135 4.98 -13.55 -7.86
N ALA A 136 5.27 -14.74 -7.33
CA ALA A 136 4.58 -15.97 -7.73
C ALA A 136 3.04 -15.86 -7.66
N HIS A 137 2.49 -15.27 -6.61
CA HIS A 137 1.03 -15.08 -6.47
C HIS A 137 0.50 -13.94 -7.34
N LEU A 138 1.33 -12.99 -7.75
CA LEU A 138 0.91 -11.85 -8.58
C LEU A 138 0.53 -12.26 -9.99
N SER A 139 1.08 -13.36 -10.50
CA SER A 139 0.75 -13.86 -11.85
C SER A 139 -0.69 -14.36 -11.97
N GLY A 140 -1.28 -14.81 -10.86
CA GLY A 140 -2.65 -15.29 -10.78
C GLY A 140 -3.63 -14.35 -10.09
N LEU A 141 -3.21 -13.15 -9.72
CA LEU A 141 -4.06 -12.20 -9.01
C LEU A 141 -5.20 -11.69 -9.92
N HIS A 142 -6.45 -11.79 -9.43
CA HIS A 142 -7.64 -11.37 -10.16
C HIS A 142 -8.12 -9.98 -9.74
N THR A 143 -7.93 -9.62 -8.48
CA THR A 143 -8.30 -8.30 -7.95
C THR A 143 -7.63 -7.19 -8.76
N PRO A 144 -8.37 -6.22 -9.31
CA PRO A 144 -7.81 -5.04 -9.95
C PRO A 144 -6.74 -4.41 -9.04
N THR A 145 -5.55 -4.17 -9.57
CA THR A 145 -4.39 -3.78 -8.75
C THR A 145 -3.64 -2.63 -9.37
N LEU A 146 -3.38 -1.61 -8.57
CA LEU A 146 -2.45 -0.53 -8.90
C LEU A 146 -1.17 -0.66 -8.06
N ILE A 147 -0.03 -0.67 -8.72
CA ILE A 147 1.28 -0.55 -8.09
C ILE A 147 1.91 0.79 -8.49
N CYS A 148 2.06 1.73 -7.55
CA CYS A 148 2.93 2.89 -7.74
C CYS A 148 4.36 2.49 -7.36
N GLN A 149 5.27 2.48 -8.33
CA GLN A 149 6.65 1.99 -8.13
C GLN A 149 7.67 3.04 -8.53
N GLY A 150 8.68 3.27 -7.68
CA GLY A 150 9.80 4.13 -8.03
C GLY A 150 10.65 3.53 -9.15
N GLU A 151 11.02 4.32 -10.16
CA GLU A 151 11.83 3.82 -11.29
C GLU A 151 13.16 3.21 -10.85
N ARG A 152 13.72 3.69 -9.75
CA ARG A 152 14.99 3.23 -9.17
C ARG A 152 14.80 2.51 -7.83
N ASP A 153 13.65 1.91 -7.60
CA ASP A 153 13.37 1.21 -6.36
C ASP A 153 14.31 -0.01 -6.23
N PRO A 154 15.16 -0.12 -5.19
CA PRO A 154 16.06 -1.25 -5.00
C PRO A 154 15.35 -2.56 -4.65
N PHE A 155 14.03 -2.54 -4.47
CA PHE A 155 13.19 -3.72 -4.28
C PHE A 155 12.52 -4.20 -5.58
N GLY A 156 12.86 -3.60 -6.70
CA GLY A 156 12.37 -3.89 -8.05
C GLY A 156 12.38 -2.62 -8.89
N SER A 157 13.43 -2.42 -9.68
CA SER A 157 13.55 -1.31 -10.63
C SER A 157 12.66 -1.55 -11.86
N ARG A 158 12.49 -0.50 -12.67
CA ARG A 158 11.68 -0.59 -13.89
C ARG A 158 12.17 -1.68 -14.84
N GLU A 159 13.48 -1.83 -14.96
CA GLU A 159 14.12 -2.84 -15.82
C GLU A 159 13.87 -4.25 -15.29
N GLU A 160 14.02 -4.47 -13.99
CA GLU A 160 13.82 -5.79 -13.38
C GLU A 160 12.35 -6.23 -13.44
N VAL A 161 11.43 -5.32 -13.20
CA VAL A 161 9.99 -5.63 -13.18
C VAL A 161 9.44 -5.94 -14.56
N ALA A 162 10.05 -5.43 -15.62
CA ALA A 162 9.66 -5.71 -17.01
C ALA A 162 9.73 -7.20 -17.36
N ASP A 163 10.57 -7.97 -16.67
CA ASP A 163 10.76 -9.41 -16.89
C ASP A 163 9.83 -10.29 -16.05
N TYR A 164 9.02 -9.70 -15.17
CA TYR A 164 8.14 -10.50 -14.30
C TYR A 164 6.80 -10.82 -14.98
N ALA A 165 6.38 -12.08 -14.87
CA ALA A 165 5.05 -12.51 -15.29
C ALA A 165 4.01 -12.03 -14.28
N LEU A 166 3.45 -10.84 -14.49
CA LEU A 166 2.40 -10.26 -13.68
C LEU A 166 1.02 -10.50 -14.31
N SER A 167 -0.01 -10.58 -13.49
CA SER A 167 -1.40 -10.66 -13.98
C SER A 167 -1.78 -9.43 -14.80
N PRO A 168 -2.64 -9.56 -15.84
CA PRO A 168 -3.17 -8.43 -16.57
C PRO A 168 -4.08 -7.50 -15.72
N SER A 169 -4.51 -7.95 -14.53
CA SER A 169 -5.22 -7.10 -13.57
C SER A 169 -4.31 -6.09 -12.86
N ILE A 170 -2.98 -6.18 -13.04
CA ILE A 170 -2.00 -5.31 -12.39
C ILE A 170 -1.57 -4.20 -13.34
N GLU A 171 -1.84 -2.97 -12.96
CA GLU A 171 -1.31 -1.75 -13.57
C GLU A 171 -0.13 -1.22 -12.74
N ILE A 172 0.94 -0.80 -13.42
CA ILE A 172 2.08 -0.16 -12.75
C ILE A 172 2.21 1.27 -13.21
N VAL A 173 2.17 2.20 -12.25
CA VAL A 173 2.52 3.60 -12.46
C VAL A 173 3.92 3.86 -11.93
N TRP A 174 4.82 4.23 -12.84
CA TRP A 174 6.21 4.52 -12.51
C TRP A 174 6.37 5.93 -11.99
N ILE A 175 6.98 6.05 -10.80
CA ILE A 175 7.23 7.33 -10.16
C ILE A 175 8.62 7.84 -10.59
N PRO A 176 8.67 9.00 -11.26
CA PRO A 176 9.88 9.49 -11.93
C PRO A 176 11.09 9.62 -10.99
N ASP A 177 12.19 8.99 -11.36
CA ASP A 177 13.45 8.95 -10.62
C ASP A 177 13.29 8.56 -9.13
N GLY A 178 12.11 8.00 -8.74
CA GLY A 178 11.81 7.63 -7.37
C GLY A 178 12.61 6.42 -6.89
N GLU A 179 13.07 6.45 -5.63
CA GLU A 179 13.53 5.26 -4.90
C GLU A 179 12.36 4.62 -4.16
N HIS A 180 12.60 3.68 -3.24
CA HIS A 180 11.54 2.97 -2.52
C HIS A 180 10.55 3.87 -1.77
N GLY A 181 10.95 5.05 -1.32
CA GLY A 181 10.10 6.08 -0.70
C GLY A 181 9.64 7.17 -1.67
N PHE A 182 9.81 6.96 -2.98
CA PHE A 182 9.50 7.90 -4.07
C PHE A 182 10.40 9.14 -4.12
N LYS A 183 11.43 9.19 -3.28
CA LYS A 183 12.35 10.32 -3.27
C LYS A 183 13.26 10.29 -4.51
N PRO A 184 13.27 11.36 -5.33
CA PRO A 184 14.15 11.47 -6.48
C PRO A 184 15.56 11.90 -6.06
N ARG A 185 16.54 11.74 -6.96
CA ARG A 185 17.90 12.27 -6.81
C ARG A 185 17.89 13.79 -6.89
N ARG A 186 18.88 14.41 -6.28
CA ARG A 186 19.12 15.85 -6.46
C ARG A 186 19.39 16.14 -7.94
N GLY A 187 18.72 17.15 -8.48
CA GLY A 187 18.91 17.57 -9.87
C GLY A 187 18.19 16.74 -10.92
N SER A 188 17.32 15.78 -10.53
CA SER A 188 16.49 15.02 -11.48
C SER A 188 15.37 15.83 -12.14
N GLY A 189 15.09 17.02 -11.63
CA GLY A 189 13.94 17.83 -12.08
C GLY A 189 12.64 17.51 -11.35
N SER A 190 12.59 16.46 -10.52
CA SER A 190 11.43 16.07 -9.70
C SER A 190 11.67 16.33 -8.22
N THR A 191 10.61 16.45 -7.44
CA THR A 191 10.65 16.54 -5.97
C THR A 191 9.88 15.38 -5.34
N LEU A 192 10.15 15.09 -4.07
CA LEU A 192 9.36 14.10 -3.33
C LEU A 192 7.86 14.47 -3.29
N GLU A 193 7.56 15.73 -3.11
CA GLU A 193 6.18 16.24 -3.08
C GLU A 193 5.47 15.97 -4.42
N GLN A 194 6.09 16.30 -5.54
CA GLN A 194 5.54 16.00 -6.88
C GLN A 194 5.33 14.50 -7.08
N ASN A 195 6.28 13.68 -6.67
CA ASN A 195 6.16 12.23 -6.77
C ASN A 195 5.03 11.66 -5.88
N LEU A 196 4.81 12.21 -4.70
CA LEU A 196 3.69 11.84 -3.84
C LEU A 196 2.35 12.28 -4.46
N ILE A 197 2.28 13.46 -5.07
CA ILE A 197 1.11 13.93 -5.83
C ILE A 197 0.83 12.96 -6.98
N THR A 198 1.82 12.62 -7.79
CA THR A 198 1.69 11.65 -8.90
C THR A 198 1.13 10.31 -8.41
N ALA A 199 1.65 9.78 -7.30
CA ALA A 199 1.14 8.52 -6.73
C ALA A 199 -0.31 8.67 -6.23
N THR A 200 -0.64 9.78 -5.58
CA THR A 200 -2.00 10.07 -5.10
C THR A 200 -3.00 10.19 -6.25
N GLU A 201 -2.66 10.92 -7.30
CA GLU A 201 -3.48 11.06 -8.51
C GLU A 201 -3.70 9.73 -9.22
N ALA A 202 -2.67 8.87 -9.29
CA ALA A 202 -2.79 7.52 -9.82
C ALA A 202 -3.79 6.67 -9.01
N VAL A 203 -3.74 6.74 -7.68
CA VAL A 203 -4.70 6.05 -6.81
C VAL A 203 -6.12 6.57 -7.00
N LEU A 204 -6.32 7.88 -7.09
CA LEU A 204 -7.62 8.49 -7.34
C LEU A 204 -8.20 8.07 -8.69
N SER A 205 -7.39 8.13 -9.74
CA SER A 205 -7.78 7.68 -11.08
C SER A 205 -8.13 6.19 -11.11
N PHE A 206 -7.34 5.35 -10.41
CA PHE A 206 -7.62 3.92 -10.27
C PHE A 206 -8.94 3.68 -9.54
N ALA A 207 -9.16 4.30 -8.39
CA ALA A 207 -10.39 4.17 -7.61
C ALA A 207 -11.64 4.59 -8.41
N ALA A 208 -11.54 5.66 -9.21
CA ALA A 208 -12.63 6.14 -10.06
C ALA A 208 -12.98 5.16 -11.19
N ARG A 209 -12.01 4.40 -11.72
CA ARG A 209 -12.27 3.38 -12.77
C ARG A 209 -12.94 2.11 -12.26
N LEU A 210 -12.89 1.87 -10.97
CA LEU A 210 -13.61 0.76 -10.34
C LEU A 210 -15.08 1.08 -10.12
N GLU A 211 -15.49 2.30 -10.47
CA GLU A 211 -16.90 2.76 -10.39
C GLU A 211 -17.82 2.17 -11.49
#